data_3e37084fd13974524e3773e50e57b4b2
#
_entry.id   3e37084fd13974524e3773e50e57b4b2
#
_cell.length_a   1.000
_cell.length_b   1.000
_cell.length_c   1.000
_cell.angle_alpha   90.00
_cell.angle_beta   90.00
_cell.angle_gamma   90.00
#
_symmetry.space_group_name_H-M   'P 1'
#
loop_
_entity.id
_entity.type
_entity.pdbx_description
1 polymer ?
#
loop_
_entity_poly.entity_id
_entity_poly.type
_entity_poly.pdbx_seq_one_letter_code
_entity_poly.pdbx_strand_id
1 'polypeptide(L)'
;MANSSPNDEVVRVVRSSGDKRDYQHLTLENQLKVLLVHCPDSQKAAASVAVNAGHFDDPEHTQGLAHFLEHMLFLGSQAFPEPSAFGHFLNLQGGQHNAWTGTEFTNYHFDCNANALPQALEFFSAMLKKPLLSESWIDKEISSIESEFRLKQNDELRRLYQVHKVTANPKHPFSQFSVGNLNTLRHDEHGTLKSKLQLFFNEHYVAQRMRLVIAGPQSIAKLKQLAHRYFADIKQQLTKKTSINAPLYRKEQKGVWIKVKPIKAAYRLILTLPLPSIDADYPHKTTSFIAHLLGYEGPGSLFSSLRSKGWVNSLSAGGGISGSNFKDFNINIQLTESGRHRVEQVVQWVFAYIRKIEADGIEDWRYKERRITTEMSFLYQEPTPVGELANQLAVNAFHYKPEDTLYGDYRMDGLNHSYAAKTLQ
;
A
#
# COMPACT_ATOMS: atom_id res chain seq x y z
N MET A 1 -41.91 3.43 8.26
CA MET A 1 -41.32 2.43 7.38
C MET A 1 -40.23 3.14 6.61
N ALA A 2 -38.97 2.93 6.96
CA ALA A 2 -37.87 3.56 6.27
C ALA A 2 -37.66 2.83 4.93
N ASN A 3 -37.76 3.56 3.82
CA ASN A 3 -37.43 3.07 2.50
C ASN A 3 -35.94 2.73 2.47
N SER A 4 -35.61 1.45 2.49
CA SER A 4 -34.28 0.98 2.13
C SER A 4 -34.09 1.26 0.63
N SER A 5 -33.12 2.11 0.29
CA SER A 5 -32.72 2.28 -1.12
C SER A 5 -32.15 0.95 -1.64
N PRO A 6 -32.32 0.63 -2.95
CA PRO A 6 -31.96 -0.68 -3.52
C PRO A 6 -30.46 -1.03 -3.49
N ASN A 7 -29.59 -0.20 -2.92
CA ASN A 7 -28.12 -0.36 -2.93
C ASN A 7 -27.50 -0.66 -1.55
N ASP A 8 -28.29 -0.92 -0.51
CA ASP A 8 -27.77 -1.32 0.80
C ASP A 8 -27.68 -2.86 0.88
N GLU A 9 -26.72 -3.44 0.21
CA GLU A 9 -26.38 -4.84 0.42
C GLU A 9 -25.78 -4.96 1.84
N VAL A 10 -26.50 -5.65 2.75
CA VAL A 10 -26.00 -5.90 4.11
C VAL A 10 -24.89 -6.94 4.04
N VAL A 11 -23.67 -6.49 3.78
CA VAL A 11 -22.49 -7.35 3.80
C VAL A 11 -22.08 -7.56 5.25
N ARG A 12 -22.08 -8.81 5.69
CA ARG A 12 -21.59 -9.19 7.01
C ARG A 12 -20.06 -9.29 6.97
N VAL A 13 -19.38 -8.31 7.55
CA VAL A 13 -17.92 -8.30 7.66
C VAL A 13 -17.47 -9.38 8.67
N VAL A 14 -16.46 -10.18 8.30
CA VAL A 14 -15.83 -11.14 9.21
C VAL A 14 -15.00 -10.37 10.22
N ARG A 15 -15.31 -10.53 11.51
CA ARG A 15 -14.62 -9.85 12.62
C ARG A 15 -14.23 -10.83 13.73
N SER A 16 -13.24 -10.47 14.53
CA SER A 16 -12.87 -11.26 15.72
C SER A 16 -13.99 -11.20 16.78
N SER A 17 -14.04 -12.21 17.65
CA SER A 17 -15.03 -12.27 18.73
C SER A 17 -14.89 -11.15 19.76
N GLY A 18 -13.68 -10.58 19.90
CA GLY A 18 -13.38 -9.44 20.78
C GLY A 18 -13.67 -8.07 20.16
N ASP A 19 -13.96 -8.00 18.87
CA ASP A 19 -14.24 -6.74 18.17
C ASP A 19 -15.69 -6.28 18.42
N LYS A 20 -15.83 -5.21 19.20
CA LYS A 20 -17.13 -4.59 19.56
C LYS A 20 -17.65 -3.57 18.57
N ARG A 21 -16.90 -3.31 17.48
CA ARG A 21 -17.24 -2.33 16.45
C ARG A 21 -18.34 -2.87 15.53
N ASP A 22 -19.14 -1.96 14.99
CA ASP A 22 -20.09 -2.30 13.94
C ASP A 22 -19.60 -1.74 12.59
N TYR A 23 -19.83 -2.50 11.55
CA TYR A 23 -19.33 -2.21 10.19
C TYR A 23 -20.48 -2.20 9.21
N GLN A 24 -20.51 -1.20 8.32
CA GLN A 24 -21.47 -1.16 7.21
C GLN A 24 -20.79 -0.70 5.93
N HIS A 25 -20.84 -1.54 4.90
CA HIS A 25 -20.53 -1.14 3.53
C HIS A 25 -21.72 -0.44 2.88
N LEU A 26 -21.45 0.58 2.08
CA LEU A 26 -22.45 1.21 1.22
C LEU A 26 -21.78 1.78 -0.03
N THR A 27 -22.58 2.02 -1.05
CA THR A 27 -22.16 2.72 -2.27
C THR A 27 -23.01 3.97 -2.42
N LEU A 28 -22.37 5.14 -2.51
CA LEU A 28 -23.08 6.41 -2.75
C LEU A 28 -23.59 6.50 -4.19
N GLU A 29 -24.46 7.46 -4.46
CA GLU A 29 -25.07 7.68 -5.78
C GLU A 29 -24.01 7.94 -6.86
N ASN A 30 -22.90 8.57 -6.51
CA ASN A 30 -21.76 8.81 -7.39
C ASN A 30 -20.83 7.60 -7.54
N GLN A 31 -21.22 6.42 -7.06
CA GLN A 31 -20.46 5.15 -7.08
C GLN A 31 -19.22 5.12 -6.17
N LEU A 32 -19.09 6.07 -5.25
CA LEU A 32 -18.07 5.99 -4.20
C LEU A 32 -18.41 4.82 -3.24
N LYS A 33 -17.48 3.89 -3.07
CA LYS A 33 -17.62 2.82 -2.08
C LYS A 33 -17.14 3.30 -0.72
N VAL A 34 -17.96 3.08 0.29
CA VAL A 34 -17.75 3.58 1.65
C VAL A 34 -17.84 2.42 2.65
N LEU A 35 -16.94 2.40 3.61
CA LEU A 35 -17.03 1.56 4.81
C LEU A 35 -17.20 2.48 6.03
N LEU A 36 -18.29 2.29 6.75
CA LEU A 36 -18.57 2.96 8.01
C LEU A 36 -18.23 2.05 9.17
N VAL A 37 -17.55 2.60 10.19
CA VAL A 37 -17.12 1.86 11.37
C VAL A 37 -17.58 2.59 12.64
N HIS A 38 -18.53 2.01 13.32
CA HIS A 38 -18.95 2.49 14.65
C HIS A 38 -18.01 1.90 15.71
N CYS A 39 -17.27 2.77 16.40
CA CYS A 39 -16.32 2.42 17.45
C CYS A 39 -16.82 2.97 18.80
N PRO A 40 -17.67 2.24 19.54
CA PRO A 40 -18.40 2.79 20.71
C PRO A 40 -17.49 3.34 21.80
N ASP A 41 -16.34 2.70 22.01
CA ASP A 41 -15.42 3.05 23.11
C ASP A 41 -14.37 4.10 22.69
N SER A 42 -14.42 4.62 21.46
CA SER A 42 -13.41 5.58 20.96
C SER A 42 -13.76 7.02 21.32
N GLN A 43 -12.76 7.76 21.84
CA GLN A 43 -12.86 9.22 22.01
C GLN A 43 -12.51 10.00 20.74
N LYS A 44 -11.84 9.35 19.80
CA LYS A 44 -11.44 9.91 18.50
C LYS A 44 -12.31 9.37 17.37
N ALA A 45 -12.38 10.15 16.31
CA ALA A 45 -12.89 9.75 15.02
C ALA A 45 -11.84 9.95 13.94
N ALA A 46 -11.97 9.26 12.82
CA ALA A 46 -11.04 9.32 11.71
C ALA A 46 -11.75 9.14 10.37
N ALA A 47 -11.11 9.60 9.31
CA ALA A 47 -11.47 9.19 7.97
C ALA A 47 -10.23 8.96 7.12
N SER A 48 -10.37 8.07 6.15
CA SER A 48 -9.34 7.78 5.15
C SER A 48 -9.95 7.62 3.78
N VAL A 49 -9.30 8.19 2.77
CA VAL A 49 -9.63 7.98 1.36
C VAL A 49 -8.40 7.39 0.66
N ALA A 50 -8.51 6.17 0.17
CA ALA A 50 -7.56 5.61 -0.76
C ALA A 50 -8.04 5.87 -2.19
N VAL A 51 -7.15 6.41 -3.01
CA VAL A 51 -7.36 6.68 -4.44
C VAL A 51 -6.56 5.66 -5.23
N ASN A 52 -7.18 4.96 -6.18
CA ASN A 52 -6.49 4.03 -7.07
C ASN A 52 -5.72 4.80 -8.16
N ALA A 53 -4.78 5.60 -7.72
CA ALA A 53 -3.78 6.32 -8.51
C ALA A 53 -2.52 6.43 -7.68
N GLY A 54 -1.39 6.12 -8.25
CA GLY A 54 -0.08 6.20 -7.62
C GLY A 54 0.98 6.58 -8.64
N HIS A 55 2.27 6.40 -8.30
CA HIS A 55 3.33 6.81 -9.21
C HIS A 55 3.38 5.98 -10.51
N PHE A 56 2.65 4.87 -10.63
CA PHE A 56 2.48 4.14 -11.90
C PHE A 56 1.60 4.88 -12.90
N ASP A 57 0.80 5.82 -12.42
CA ASP A 57 -0.05 6.67 -13.25
C ASP A 57 0.67 7.98 -13.65
N ASP A 58 1.92 8.22 -13.21
CA ASP A 58 2.70 9.40 -13.58
C ASP A 58 2.94 9.47 -15.09
N PRO A 59 2.76 10.63 -15.74
CA PRO A 59 3.20 10.82 -17.11
C PRO A 59 4.72 10.61 -17.23
N GLU A 60 5.17 9.96 -18.30
CA GLU A 60 6.60 9.65 -18.52
C GLU A 60 7.50 10.89 -18.39
N HIS A 61 7.01 12.05 -18.83
CA HIS A 61 7.75 13.30 -18.81
C HIS A 61 7.63 14.11 -17.51
N THR A 62 6.83 13.60 -16.52
CA THR A 62 6.60 14.32 -15.25
C THR A 62 6.53 13.33 -14.10
N GLN A 63 7.63 12.60 -13.90
CA GLN A 63 7.74 11.56 -12.89
C GLN A 63 7.75 12.18 -11.47
N GLY A 64 6.96 11.60 -10.56
CA GLY A 64 6.71 12.12 -9.22
C GLY A 64 5.47 13.01 -9.13
N LEU A 65 4.64 13.08 -10.20
CA LEU A 65 3.45 13.94 -10.24
C LEU A 65 2.39 13.51 -9.22
N ALA A 66 2.18 12.20 -9.04
CA ALA A 66 1.26 11.68 -8.03
C ALA A 66 1.66 12.10 -6.61
N HIS A 67 2.96 11.99 -6.28
CA HIS A 67 3.51 12.43 -5.00
C HIS A 67 3.42 13.96 -4.84
N PHE A 68 3.68 14.69 -5.91
CA PHE A 68 3.51 16.15 -5.91
C PHE A 68 2.05 16.57 -5.70
N LEU A 69 1.10 15.89 -6.33
CA LEU A 69 -0.32 16.14 -6.09
C LEU A 69 -0.72 15.83 -4.64
N GLU A 70 -0.15 14.79 -4.04
CA GLU A 70 -0.36 14.47 -2.61
C GLU A 70 -0.06 15.68 -1.73
N HIS A 71 1.11 16.32 -1.90
CA HIS A 71 1.50 17.54 -1.19
C HIS A 71 0.55 18.70 -1.46
N MET A 72 0.23 18.92 -2.73
CA MET A 72 -0.58 20.07 -3.17
C MET A 72 -2.03 20.02 -2.67
N LEU A 73 -2.59 18.84 -2.39
CA LEU A 73 -3.96 18.74 -1.91
C LEU A 73 -4.17 19.37 -0.52
N PHE A 74 -3.16 19.35 0.33
CA PHE A 74 -3.23 19.96 1.66
C PHE A 74 -3.07 21.48 1.66
N LEU A 75 -2.72 22.07 0.51
CA LEU A 75 -2.42 23.50 0.38
C LEU A 75 -3.66 24.35 0.01
N GLY A 76 -4.83 23.91 0.42
CA GLY A 76 -6.07 24.64 0.31
C GLY A 76 -7.00 24.12 -0.79
N SER A 77 -8.27 24.48 -0.61
CA SER A 77 -9.36 24.19 -1.54
C SER A 77 -10.16 25.44 -1.86
N GLN A 78 -11.07 25.37 -2.82
CA GLN A 78 -11.94 26.50 -3.14
C GLN A 78 -12.79 26.94 -1.94
N ALA A 79 -13.21 26.00 -1.07
CA ALA A 79 -13.98 26.31 0.14
C ALA A 79 -13.11 26.84 1.29
N PHE A 80 -11.87 26.39 1.36
CA PHE A 80 -10.90 26.74 2.41
C PHE A 80 -9.57 27.09 1.76
N PRO A 81 -9.40 28.34 1.31
CA PRO A 81 -8.22 28.72 0.51
C PRO A 81 -6.92 28.81 1.31
N GLU A 82 -6.98 28.93 2.63
CA GLU A 82 -5.82 29.04 3.48
C GLU A 82 -5.08 27.70 3.60
N PRO A 83 -3.81 27.59 3.21
CA PRO A 83 -3.09 26.31 3.13
C PRO A 83 -2.98 25.56 4.47
N SER A 84 -2.85 26.29 5.58
CA SER A 84 -2.70 25.69 6.91
C SER A 84 -4.02 25.40 7.61
N ALA A 85 -5.17 25.80 7.04
CA ALA A 85 -6.47 25.80 7.74
C ALA A 85 -6.86 24.39 8.26
N PHE A 86 -6.72 23.36 7.43
CA PHE A 86 -7.07 22.00 7.85
C PHE A 86 -6.15 21.48 8.95
N GLY A 87 -4.83 21.59 8.77
CA GLY A 87 -3.85 21.17 9.77
C GLY A 87 -3.99 21.92 11.08
N HIS A 88 -4.22 23.24 11.02
CA HIS A 88 -4.46 24.07 12.22
C HIS A 88 -5.74 23.63 12.95
N PHE A 89 -6.84 23.44 12.20
CA PHE A 89 -8.07 22.93 12.79
C PHE A 89 -7.88 21.59 13.49
N LEU A 90 -7.24 20.62 12.84
CA LEU A 90 -7.00 19.30 13.43
C LEU A 90 -6.16 19.37 14.68
N ASN A 91 -5.08 20.18 14.67
CA ASN A 91 -4.22 20.39 15.86
C ASN A 91 -5.03 20.91 17.06
N LEU A 92 -5.92 21.88 16.84
CA LEU A 92 -6.82 22.39 17.90
C LEU A 92 -7.81 21.34 18.40
N GLN A 93 -8.13 20.36 17.56
CA GLN A 93 -9.03 19.26 17.89
C GLN A 93 -8.29 17.97 18.32
N GLY A 94 -7.04 18.08 18.75
CA GLY A 94 -6.22 16.96 19.24
C GLY A 94 -5.95 15.89 18.17
N GLY A 95 -5.97 16.28 16.89
CA GLY A 95 -5.83 15.41 15.75
C GLY A 95 -4.64 15.72 14.87
N GLN A 96 -4.48 14.93 13.83
CA GLN A 96 -3.44 15.06 12.82
C GLN A 96 -3.93 14.53 11.48
N HIS A 97 -3.26 14.91 10.41
CA HIS A 97 -3.45 14.31 9.08
C HIS A 97 -2.12 13.83 8.53
N ASN A 98 -2.20 12.90 7.60
CA ASN A 98 -1.06 12.45 6.81
C ASN A 98 -1.56 11.90 5.48
N ALA A 99 -0.61 11.64 4.57
CA ALA A 99 -0.85 10.93 3.32
C ALA A 99 0.38 10.11 2.94
N TRP A 100 0.23 9.25 1.95
CA TRP A 100 1.34 8.54 1.32
C TRP A 100 0.98 8.16 -0.11
N THR A 101 1.98 8.18 -0.99
CA THR A 101 1.86 7.75 -2.39
C THR A 101 2.66 6.46 -2.59
N GLY A 102 1.98 5.41 -3.01
CA GLY A 102 2.55 4.13 -3.39
C GLY A 102 2.65 3.95 -4.90
N THR A 103 2.79 2.69 -5.32
CA THR A 103 2.86 2.32 -6.73
C THR A 103 1.55 2.61 -7.47
N GLU A 104 0.44 2.11 -6.97
CA GLU A 104 -0.87 2.16 -7.61
C GLU A 104 -1.96 2.88 -6.79
N PHE A 105 -1.60 3.35 -5.60
CA PHE A 105 -2.53 4.01 -4.68
C PHE A 105 -1.89 5.23 -4.03
N THR A 106 -2.72 6.25 -3.78
CA THR A 106 -2.43 7.36 -2.86
C THR A 106 -3.49 7.34 -1.76
N ASN A 107 -3.08 7.46 -0.51
CA ASN A 107 -3.97 7.47 0.63
C ASN A 107 -3.86 8.78 1.40
N TYR A 108 -5.00 9.34 1.75
CA TYR A 108 -5.14 10.53 2.60
C TYR A 108 -5.93 10.13 3.84
N HIS A 109 -5.50 10.54 5.01
CA HIS A 109 -6.20 10.23 6.26
C HIS A 109 -5.99 11.28 7.33
N PHE A 110 -6.92 11.33 8.26
CA PHE A 110 -6.83 12.16 9.45
C PHE A 110 -7.51 11.47 10.64
N ASP A 111 -7.15 11.89 11.85
CA ASP A 111 -7.91 11.66 13.07
C ASP A 111 -8.19 12.99 13.79
N CYS A 112 -9.21 13.02 14.65
CA CYS A 112 -9.55 14.17 15.49
C CYS A 112 -10.41 13.72 16.68
N ASN A 113 -10.67 14.63 17.62
CA ASN A 113 -11.67 14.41 18.63
C ASN A 113 -13.05 14.14 17.98
N ALA A 114 -13.81 13.20 18.53
CA ALA A 114 -15.05 12.70 17.93
C ALA A 114 -16.07 13.80 17.57
N ASN A 115 -16.19 14.84 18.41
CA ASN A 115 -17.11 15.95 18.17
C ASN A 115 -16.72 16.84 16.98
N ALA A 116 -15.45 16.83 16.59
CA ALA A 116 -14.92 17.61 15.48
C ALA A 116 -15.10 16.92 14.11
N LEU A 117 -15.48 15.64 14.08
CA LEU A 117 -15.59 14.86 12.85
C LEU A 117 -16.37 15.55 11.72
N PRO A 118 -17.57 16.15 11.94
CA PRO A 118 -18.33 16.77 10.85
C PRO A 118 -17.54 17.88 10.14
N GLN A 119 -16.89 18.76 10.89
CA GLN A 119 -16.08 19.85 10.35
C GLN A 119 -14.79 19.36 9.72
N ALA A 120 -14.13 18.35 10.32
CA ALA A 120 -12.96 17.71 9.73
C ALA A 120 -13.29 17.08 8.36
N LEU A 121 -14.45 16.41 8.23
CA LEU A 121 -14.92 15.84 6.95
C LEU A 121 -15.23 16.92 5.91
N GLU A 122 -15.68 18.09 6.33
CA GLU A 122 -15.91 19.23 5.45
C GLU A 122 -14.62 19.70 4.80
N PHE A 123 -13.55 19.95 5.59
CA PHE A 123 -12.22 20.26 5.07
C PHE A 123 -11.69 19.17 4.16
N PHE A 124 -11.74 17.93 4.64
CA PHE A 124 -11.19 16.77 3.96
C PHE A 124 -11.86 16.48 2.62
N SER A 125 -13.19 16.57 2.56
CA SER A 125 -13.93 16.41 1.31
C SER A 125 -13.69 17.56 0.34
N ALA A 126 -13.52 18.78 0.84
CA ALA A 126 -13.30 19.97 -0.01
C ALA A 126 -12.00 19.86 -0.79
N MET A 127 -10.91 19.37 -0.17
CA MET A 127 -9.62 19.17 -0.86
C MET A 127 -9.70 18.08 -1.93
N LEU A 128 -10.52 17.04 -1.74
CA LEU A 128 -10.71 15.94 -2.68
C LEU A 128 -11.69 16.31 -3.83
N LYS A 129 -12.46 17.36 -3.69
CA LYS A 129 -13.42 17.83 -4.70
C LYS A 129 -12.87 18.95 -5.57
N LYS A 130 -12.32 19.98 -4.93
CA LYS A 130 -11.90 21.23 -5.59
C LYS A 130 -10.64 21.81 -4.95
N PRO A 131 -9.47 21.14 -5.09
CA PRO A 131 -8.22 21.70 -4.63
C PRO A 131 -7.87 22.98 -5.42
N LEU A 132 -7.17 23.91 -4.79
CA LEU A 132 -6.76 25.15 -5.45
C LEU A 132 -5.65 24.94 -6.47
N LEU A 133 -4.70 24.07 -6.18
CA LEU A 133 -3.50 23.82 -6.98
C LEU A 133 -2.86 25.17 -7.40
N SER A 134 -2.64 26.04 -6.40
CA SER A 134 -2.19 27.42 -6.60
C SER A 134 -0.78 27.50 -7.13
N GLU A 135 -0.54 28.30 -8.19
CA GLU A 135 0.78 28.53 -8.77
C GLU A 135 1.77 29.11 -7.74
N SER A 136 1.32 29.95 -6.83
CA SER A 136 2.15 30.56 -5.80
C SER A 136 2.75 29.53 -4.81
N TRP A 137 2.16 28.34 -4.73
CA TRP A 137 2.63 27.25 -3.86
C TRP A 137 3.42 26.19 -4.60
N ILE A 138 3.26 26.08 -5.94
CA ILE A 138 3.94 25.07 -6.77
C ILE A 138 5.46 25.16 -6.56
N ASP A 139 6.07 26.32 -6.71
CA ASP A 139 7.54 26.49 -6.60
C ASP A 139 8.07 26.22 -5.19
N LYS A 140 7.28 26.59 -4.16
CA LYS A 140 7.61 26.30 -2.77
C LYS A 140 7.58 24.81 -2.50
N GLU A 141 6.54 24.15 -2.98
CA GLU A 141 6.34 22.74 -2.72
C GLU A 141 7.30 21.83 -3.52
N ILE A 142 7.69 22.24 -4.74
CA ILE A 142 8.78 21.58 -5.45
C ILE A 142 10.10 21.67 -4.65
N SER A 143 10.35 22.80 -4.01
CA SER A 143 11.53 22.97 -3.16
C SER A 143 11.48 22.10 -1.90
N SER A 144 10.28 21.87 -1.35
CA SER A 144 10.03 20.94 -0.26
C SER A 144 10.35 19.49 -0.67
N ILE A 145 9.83 19.06 -1.82
CA ILE A 145 10.08 17.72 -2.39
C ILE A 145 11.56 17.52 -2.74
N GLU A 146 12.23 18.53 -3.30
CA GLU A 146 13.67 18.48 -3.54
C GLU A 146 14.45 18.28 -2.23
N SER A 147 14.05 18.98 -1.18
CA SER A 147 14.67 18.85 0.15
C SER A 147 14.46 17.44 0.72
N GLU A 148 13.25 16.89 0.59
CA GLU A 148 12.95 15.53 0.97
C GLU A 148 13.77 14.51 0.16
N PHE A 149 13.86 14.69 -1.14
CA PHE A 149 14.68 13.84 -2.02
C PHE A 149 16.15 13.85 -1.58
N ARG A 150 16.74 15.04 -1.36
CA ARG A 150 18.14 15.18 -0.92
C ARG A 150 18.40 14.55 0.45
N LEU A 151 17.47 14.72 1.40
CA LEU A 151 17.58 14.10 2.72
C LEU A 151 17.64 12.56 2.63
N LYS A 152 16.87 11.99 1.70
CA LYS A 152 16.74 10.52 1.53
C LYS A 152 17.79 9.90 0.58
N GLN A 153 18.63 10.70 -0.08
CA GLN A 153 19.66 10.18 -1.00
C GLN A 153 20.69 9.24 -0.33
N ASN A 154 20.94 9.45 0.96
CA ASN A 154 21.87 8.65 1.74
C ASN A 154 21.21 7.47 2.49
N ASP A 155 19.90 7.25 2.31
CA ASP A 155 19.19 6.11 2.85
C ASP A 155 19.46 4.87 1.99
N GLU A 156 20.04 3.82 2.59
CA GLU A 156 20.42 2.60 1.87
C GLU A 156 19.22 1.87 1.25
N LEU A 157 18.07 1.84 1.93
CA LEU A 157 16.88 1.15 1.41
C LEU A 157 16.30 1.91 0.22
N ARG A 158 16.27 3.24 0.28
CA ARG A 158 15.82 4.09 -0.84
C ARG A 158 16.75 3.97 -2.06
N ARG A 159 18.05 3.87 -1.83
CA ARG A 159 19.04 3.64 -2.90
C ARG A 159 18.85 2.27 -3.55
N LEU A 160 18.70 1.23 -2.76
CA LEU A 160 18.41 -0.12 -3.27
C LEU A 160 17.09 -0.16 -4.05
N TYR A 161 16.07 0.53 -3.56
CA TYR A 161 14.80 0.66 -4.27
C TYR A 161 14.96 1.37 -5.63
N GLN A 162 15.77 2.42 -5.69
CA GLN A 162 16.05 3.12 -6.96
C GLN A 162 16.88 2.25 -7.93
N VAL A 163 17.87 1.51 -7.42
CA VAL A 163 18.61 0.52 -8.25
C VAL A 163 17.65 -0.50 -8.84
N HIS A 164 16.72 -1.01 -8.02
CA HIS A 164 15.71 -1.96 -8.45
C HIS A 164 14.85 -1.39 -9.59
N LYS A 165 14.38 -0.14 -9.46
CA LYS A 165 13.61 0.56 -10.50
C LYS A 165 14.36 0.65 -11.81
N VAL A 166 15.58 1.17 -11.81
CA VAL A 166 16.35 1.41 -13.05
C VAL A 166 16.84 0.13 -13.72
N THR A 167 16.84 -1.00 -13.02
CA THR A 167 17.20 -2.31 -13.57
C THR A 167 15.99 -3.13 -14.02
N ALA A 168 14.77 -2.68 -13.74
CA ALA A 168 13.54 -3.28 -14.24
C ALA A 168 13.30 -2.96 -15.73
N ASN A 169 12.23 -3.51 -16.29
CA ASN A 169 11.83 -3.21 -17.67
C ASN A 169 11.46 -1.72 -17.81
N PRO A 170 12.15 -0.95 -18.67
CA PRO A 170 11.89 0.48 -18.83
C PRO A 170 10.49 0.80 -19.37
N LYS A 171 9.79 -0.17 -19.97
CA LYS A 171 8.38 -0.01 -20.40
C LYS A 171 7.37 -0.26 -19.28
N HIS A 172 7.81 -0.79 -18.13
CA HIS A 172 6.94 -0.97 -16.97
C HIS A 172 6.97 0.30 -16.10
N PRO A 173 5.83 0.83 -15.63
CA PRO A 173 5.80 2.08 -14.87
C PRO A 173 6.60 2.03 -13.56
N PHE A 174 6.91 0.83 -13.06
CA PHE A 174 7.81 0.67 -11.91
C PHE A 174 9.20 1.26 -12.15
N SER A 175 9.70 1.29 -13.37
CA SER A 175 11.02 1.87 -13.71
C SER A 175 11.09 3.38 -13.53
N GLN A 176 9.94 4.07 -13.50
CA GLN A 176 9.86 5.52 -13.36
C GLN A 176 10.30 5.98 -11.96
N PHE A 177 10.91 7.15 -11.90
CA PHE A 177 11.27 7.80 -10.64
C PHE A 177 10.02 8.28 -9.92
N SER A 178 9.86 7.94 -8.63
CA SER A 178 8.57 8.10 -7.94
C SER A 178 8.48 9.28 -6.97
N VAL A 179 9.62 9.83 -6.55
CA VAL A 179 9.61 10.91 -5.53
C VAL A 179 9.34 12.27 -6.17
N GLY A 180 9.86 12.50 -7.36
CA GLY A 180 9.93 13.81 -7.95
C GLY A 180 11.14 14.61 -7.47
N ASN A 181 11.59 15.57 -8.24
CA ASN A 181 12.64 16.53 -7.93
C ASN A 181 12.59 17.71 -8.91
N LEU A 182 13.49 18.69 -8.77
CA LEU A 182 13.61 19.86 -9.67
C LEU A 182 13.78 19.50 -11.15
N ASN A 183 14.32 18.30 -11.47
CA ASN A 183 14.53 17.90 -12.87
C ASN A 183 13.29 17.26 -13.49
N THR A 184 12.44 16.59 -12.70
CA THR A 184 11.26 15.87 -13.19
C THR A 184 9.98 16.68 -13.05
N LEU A 185 9.88 17.53 -12.01
CA LEU A 185 8.74 18.41 -11.75
C LEU A 185 9.01 19.82 -12.30
N ARG A 186 8.76 20.01 -13.59
CA ARG A 186 9.03 21.27 -14.29
C ARG A 186 8.00 21.57 -15.37
N HIS A 187 7.94 22.84 -15.77
CA HIS A 187 7.25 23.24 -16.97
C HIS A 187 8.03 22.76 -18.19
N ASP A 188 7.37 22.27 -19.21
CA ASP A 188 7.97 21.80 -20.47
C ASP A 188 6.98 21.97 -21.64
N GLU A 189 7.31 21.43 -22.81
CA GLU A 189 6.47 21.47 -24.01
C GLU A 189 5.10 20.78 -23.85
N HIS A 190 4.94 19.90 -22.84
CA HIS A 190 3.68 19.23 -22.51
C HIS A 190 2.78 20.06 -21.58
N GLY A 191 3.22 21.25 -21.16
CA GLY A 191 2.42 22.20 -20.39
C GLY A 191 3.04 22.66 -19.08
N THR A 192 2.31 23.50 -18.35
CA THR A 192 2.69 23.96 -17.01
C THR A 192 2.45 22.88 -15.98
N LEU A 193 3.17 22.89 -14.86
CA LEU A 193 2.94 21.94 -13.77
C LEU A 193 1.50 22.01 -13.25
N LYS A 194 0.93 23.22 -13.18
CA LYS A 194 -0.46 23.39 -12.79
C LYS A 194 -1.42 22.66 -13.72
N SER A 195 -1.23 22.80 -15.05
CA SER A 195 -2.08 22.08 -16.01
C SER A 195 -1.92 20.56 -15.92
N LYS A 196 -0.71 20.08 -15.69
CA LYS A 196 -0.44 18.64 -15.49
C LYS A 196 -1.09 18.11 -14.21
N LEU A 197 -0.98 18.85 -13.09
CA LEU A 197 -1.66 18.51 -11.83
C LEU A 197 -3.19 18.48 -12.00
N GLN A 198 -3.75 19.49 -12.67
CA GLN A 198 -5.20 19.54 -12.92
C GLN A 198 -5.67 18.38 -13.79
N LEU A 199 -4.92 18.03 -14.84
CA LEU A 199 -5.23 16.90 -15.70
C LEU A 199 -5.20 15.59 -14.91
N PHE A 200 -4.11 15.34 -14.16
CA PHE A 200 -3.95 14.16 -13.32
C PHE A 200 -5.07 14.05 -12.27
N PHE A 201 -5.38 15.15 -11.59
CA PHE A 201 -6.46 15.19 -10.61
C PHE A 201 -7.82 14.87 -11.28
N ASN A 202 -8.16 15.52 -12.40
CA ASN A 202 -9.41 15.34 -13.09
C ASN A 202 -9.61 13.93 -13.65
N GLU A 203 -8.54 13.25 -14.01
CA GLU A 203 -8.56 11.89 -14.56
C GLU A 203 -8.65 10.84 -13.46
N HIS A 204 -7.93 11.03 -12.36
CA HIS A 204 -7.74 9.98 -11.36
C HIS A 204 -8.57 10.17 -10.09
N TYR A 205 -8.91 11.39 -9.70
CA TYR A 205 -9.63 11.67 -8.46
C TYR A 205 -11.15 11.71 -8.71
N VAL A 206 -11.68 10.54 -9.03
CA VAL A 206 -13.10 10.31 -9.32
C VAL A 206 -13.66 9.23 -8.39
N ALA A 207 -14.95 9.33 -8.06
CA ALA A 207 -15.58 8.52 -7.02
C ALA A 207 -15.37 7.00 -7.19
N GLN A 208 -15.42 6.49 -8.43
CA GLN A 208 -15.23 5.05 -8.71
C GLN A 208 -13.81 4.55 -8.43
N ARG A 209 -12.82 5.45 -8.46
CA ARG A 209 -11.41 5.14 -8.16
C ARG A 209 -11.06 5.36 -6.68
N MET A 210 -12.05 5.66 -5.84
CA MET A 210 -11.85 5.93 -4.42
C MET A 210 -12.50 4.90 -3.52
N ARG A 211 -11.93 4.75 -2.32
CA ARG A 211 -12.51 4.02 -1.19
C ARG A 211 -12.44 4.92 0.02
N LEU A 212 -13.61 5.17 0.63
CA LEU A 212 -13.74 6.00 1.82
C LEU A 212 -13.99 5.11 3.04
N VAL A 213 -13.28 5.35 4.12
CA VAL A 213 -13.59 4.79 5.44
C VAL A 213 -13.84 5.95 6.39
N ILE A 214 -14.93 5.88 7.16
CA ILE A 214 -15.21 6.81 8.26
C ILE A 214 -15.39 5.98 9.52
N ALA A 215 -14.59 6.24 10.55
CA ALA A 215 -14.59 5.50 11.81
C ALA A 215 -14.73 6.45 13.00
N GLY A 216 -15.55 6.10 13.98
CA GLY A 216 -15.73 6.90 15.18
C GLY A 216 -16.85 6.40 16.09
N PRO A 217 -17.09 7.05 17.25
CA PRO A 217 -18.14 6.65 18.19
C PRO A 217 -19.56 7.02 17.72
N GLN A 218 -19.70 7.77 16.63
CA GLN A 218 -20.99 8.10 16.06
C GLN A 218 -21.71 6.84 15.56
N SER A 219 -23.03 6.78 15.71
CA SER A 219 -23.82 5.67 15.17
C SER A 219 -23.64 5.53 13.65
N ILE A 220 -23.79 4.31 13.15
CA ILE A 220 -23.74 4.03 11.69
C ILE A 220 -24.68 4.97 10.91
N ALA A 221 -25.90 5.23 11.40
CA ALA A 221 -26.82 6.15 10.76
C ALA A 221 -26.26 7.58 10.65
N LYS A 222 -25.56 8.05 11.70
CA LYS A 222 -24.92 9.37 11.68
C LYS A 222 -23.72 9.40 10.73
N LEU A 223 -22.88 8.37 10.73
CA LEU A 223 -21.74 8.24 9.80
C LEU A 223 -22.22 8.18 8.34
N LYS A 224 -23.33 7.45 8.06
CA LYS A 224 -23.96 7.41 6.75
C LYS A 224 -24.42 8.79 6.29
N GLN A 225 -25.11 9.55 7.17
CA GLN A 225 -25.52 10.93 6.89
C GLN A 225 -24.32 11.82 6.54
N LEU A 226 -23.22 11.72 7.28
CA LEU A 226 -21.99 12.50 7.03
C LEU A 226 -21.33 12.09 5.70
N ALA A 227 -21.28 10.80 5.38
CA ALA A 227 -20.75 10.33 4.10
C ALA A 227 -21.54 10.91 2.92
N HIS A 228 -22.87 10.83 2.94
CA HIS A 228 -23.71 11.44 1.91
C HIS A 228 -23.52 12.95 1.82
N ARG A 229 -23.55 13.66 2.95
CA ARG A 229 -23.45 15.13 3.00
C ARG A 229 -22.17 15.65 2.36
N TYR A 230 -21.02 15.00 2.62
CA TYR A 230 -19.73 15.55 2.25
C TYR A 230 -19.10 14.92 1.01
N PHE A 231 -19.49 13.69 0.61
CA PHE A 231 -18.81 12.96 -0.47
C PHE A 231 -19.69 12.58 -1.66
N ALA A 232 -21.02 12.74 -1.58
CA ALA A 232 -21.92 12.35 -2.68
C ALA A 232 -21.74 13.20 -3.95
N ASP A 233 -21.15 14.38 -3.83
CA ASP A 233 -20.88 15.32 -4.93
C ASP A 233 -19.45 15.22 -5.50
N ILE A 234 -18.63 14.24 -5.04
CA ILE A 234 -17.35 13.93 -5.70
C ILE A 234 -17.65 13.52 -7.15
N LYS A 235 -16.86 14.05 -8.08
CA LYS A 235 -17.01 13.80 -9.51
C LYS A 235 -17.11 12.30 -9.81
N GLN A 236 -18.15 11.93 -10.53
CA GLN A 236 -18.33 10.60 -11.10
C GLN A 236 -17.79 10.58 -12.53
N GLN A 237 -17.00 9.58 -12.88
CA GLN A 237 -16.54 9.39 -14.26
C GLN A 237 -16.30 7.90 -14.51
N LEU A 238 -16.92 7.35 -15.55
CA LEU A 238 -16.73 5.95 -15.97
C LEU A 238 -15.39 5.81 -16.71
N THR A 239 -14.30 5.85 -15.95
CA THR A 239 -12.98 5.51 -16.46
C THR A 239 -12.52 4.19 -15.86
N LYS A 240 -12.19 3.22 -16.72
CA LYS A 240 -11.46 2.04 -16.24
C LYS A 240 -9.98 2.41 -16.13
N LYS A 241 -9.34 2.03 -15.03
CA LYS A 241 -7.88 2.09 -14.95
C LYS A 241 -7.30 1.22 -16.07
N THR A 242 -6.38 1.77 -16.83
CA THR A 242 -5.66 1.01 -17.86
C THR A 242 -4.87 -0.10 -17.20
N SER A 243 -5.03 -1.33 -17.66
CA SER A 243 -4.25 -2.46 -17.16
C SER A 243 -2.78 -2.31 -17.58
N ILE A 244 -1.88 -2.63 -16.66
CA ILE A 244 -0.44 -2.66 -16.94
C ILE A 244 -0.13 -3.97 -17.66
N ASN A 245 0.15 -3.89 -18.96
CA ASN A 245 0.42 -5.07 -19.79
C ASN A 245 1.91 -5.41 -19.90
N ALA A 246 2.79 -4.44 -19.65
CA ALA A 246 4.23 -4.66 -19.70
C ALA A 246 4.66 -5.57 -18.53
N PRO A 247 5.47 -6.62 -18.75
CA PRO A 247 6.01 -7.41 -17.66
C PRO A 247 7.05 -6.58 -16.89
N LEU A 248 7.15 -6.79 -15.56
CA LEU A 248 8.13 -6.09 -14.74
C LEU A 248 9.57 -6.37 -15.17
N TYR A 249 9.86 -7.61 -15.58
CA TYR A 249 11.15 -8.01 -16.13
C TYR A 249 10.98 -8.72 -17.46
N ARG A 250 11.74 -8.30 -18.46
CA ARG A 250 11.95 -9.04 -19.71
C ARG A 250 13.07 -10.08 -19.50
N LYS A 251 13.33 -10.89 -20.53
CA LYS A 251 14.36 -11.93 -20.48
C LYS A 251 15.74 -11.36 -20.13
N GLU A 252 16.07 -10.18 -20.63
CA GLU A 252 17.36 -9.50 -20.46
C GLU A 252 17.58 -8.99 -19.01
N GLN A 253 16.51 -8.80 -18.23
CA GLN A 253 16.60 -8.40 -16.83
C GLN A 253 16.57 -9.60 -15.86
N LYS A 254 16.46 -10.84 -16.38
CA LYS A 254 16.46 -12.06 -15.55
C LYS A 254 17.83 -12.72 -15.57
N GLY A 255 18.18 -13.38 -14.46
CA GLY A 255 19.48 -14.04 -14.32
C GLY A 255 20.67 -13.08 -14.32
N VAL A 256 20.45 -11.84 -13.89
CA VAL A 256 21.46 -10.79 -13.83
C VAL A 256 22.03 -10.66 -12.41
N TRP A 257 23.29 -10.29 -12.32
CA TRP A 257 24.00 -10.03 -11.09
C TRP A 257 24.28 -8.53 -10.97
N ILE A 258 23.73 -7.88 -9.95
CA ILE A 258 23.86 -6.45 -9.71
C ILE A 258 24.72 -6.23 -8.48
N LYS A 259 25.86 -5.55 -8.65
CA LYS A 259 26.76 -5.17 -7.56
C LYS A 259 26.52 -3.71 -7.19
N VAL A 260 26.11 -3.46 -5.96
CA VAL A 260 25.84 -2.12 -5.44
C VAL A 260 26.87 -1.77 -4.39
N LYS A 261 27.54 -0.61 -4.56
CA LYS A 261 28.45 -0.08 -3.53
C LYS A 261 27.60 0.58 -2.43
N PRO A 262 27.63 0.08 -1.18
CA PRO A 262 26.89 0.69 -0.09
C PRO A 262 27.58 1.98 0.39
N ILE A 263 26.83 2.87 1.06
CA ILE A 263 27.38 4.04 1.78
C ILE A 263 27.93 3.58 3.13
N LYS A 264 27.17 2.75 3.85
CA LYS A 264 27.58 2.15 5.11
C LYS A 264 28.05 0.72 4.89
N ALA A 265 29.04 0.29 5.65
CA ALA A 265 29.51 -1.10 5.56
C ALA A 265 28.37 -2.08 5.89
N ALA A 266 27.92 -2.80 4.87
CA ALA A 266 26.87 -3.82 4.97
C ALA A 266 27.10 -4.89 3.91
N TYR A 267 27.00 -6.15 4.31
CA TYR A 267 27.08 -7.28 3.38
C TYR A 267 25.68 -7.87 3.22
N ARG A 268 24.94 -7.32 2.26
CA ARG A 268 23.56 -7.73 1.98
C ARG A 268 23.49 -8.42 0.63
N LEU A 269 22.87 -9.58 0.59
CA LEU A 269 22.49 -10.31 -0.61
C LEU A 269 20.96 -10.31 -0.71
N ILE A 270 20.43 -9.87 -1.85
CA ILE A 270 19.01 -9.91 -2.14
C ILE A 270 18.80 -10.71 -3.42
N LEU A 271 18.04 -11.79 -3.33
CA LEU A 271 17.55 -12.52 -4.48
C LEU A 271 16.11 -12.04 -4.74
N THR A 272 15.88 -11.47 -5.91
CA THR A 272 14.54 -11.02 -6.35
C THR A 272 14.02 -11.99 -7.39
N LEU A 273 12.94 -12.69 -7.08
CA LEU A 273 12.29 -13.68 -7.93
C LEU A 273 10.94 -13.11 -8.39
N PRO A 274 10.72 -12.93 -9.71
CA PRO A 274 9.48 -12.37 -10.22
C PRO A 274 8.37 -13.42 -10.22
N LEU A 275 7.24 -13.08 -9.63
CA LEU A 275 6.02 -13.86 -9.59
C LEU A 275 4.88 -13.10 -10.26
N PRO A 276 3.81 -13.77 -10.71
CA PRO A 276 2.57 -13.10 -11.10
C PRO A 276 1.93 -12.41 -9.89
N SER A 277 0.92 -11.54 -10.14
CA SER A 277 0.13 -10.94 -9.04
C SER A 277 -0.44 -12.02 -8.12
N ILE A 278 -0.40 -11.72 -6.82
CA ILE A 278 -0.89 -12.62 -5.77
C ILE A 278 -2.29 -12.25 -5.26
N ASP A 279 -2.89 -11.19 -5.80
CA ASP A 279 -4.17 -10.66 -5.31
C ASP A 279 -5.30 -11.70 -5.36
N ALA A 280 -5.37 -12.50 -6.41
CA ALA A 280 -6.37 -13.56 -6.53
C ALA A 280 -6.18 -14.74 -5.54
N ASP A 281 -4.95 -14.94 -5.03
CA ASP A 281 -4.60 -16.01 -4.09
C ASP A 281 -4.69 -15.56 -2.62
N TYR A 282 -5.23 -14.35 -2.34
CA TYR A 282 -5.31 -13.87 -0.95
C TYR A 282 -6.06 -14.82 0.01
N PRO A 283 -7.07 -15.63 -0.42
CA PRO A 283 -7.73 -16.56 0.49
C PRO A 283 -6.84 -17.75 0.90
N HIS A 284 -5.83 -18.08 0.10
CA HIS A 284 -4.92 -19.21 0.33
C HIS A 284 -3.56 -18.79 0.89
N LYS A 285 -3.13 -17.57 0.60
CA LYS A 285 -1.81 -17.02 1.00
C LYS A 285 -0.64 -17.94 0.65
N THR A 286 -0.72 -18.63 -0.48
CA THR A 286 0.27 -19.62 -0.90
C THR A 286 1.67 -19.06 -0.95
N THR A 287 1.84 -17.88 -1.57
CA THR A 287 3.15 -17.21 -1.65
C THR A 287 3.68 -16.80 -0.28
N SER A 288 2.81 -16.30 0.62
CA SER A 288 3.18 -15.97 2.00
C SER A 288 3.58 -17.21 2.80
N PHE A 289 2.92 -18.34 2.54
CA PHE A 289 3.26 -19.60 3.18
C PHE A 289 4.61 -20.16 2.68
N ILE A 290 4.89 -20.09 1.37
CA ILE A 290 6.22 -20.43 0.83
C ILE A 290 7.30 -19.54 1.44
N ALA A 291 7.01 -18.25 1.62
CA ALA A 291 7.91 -17.33 2.31
C ALA A 291 8.20 -17.76 3.74
N HIS A 292 7.18 -18.22 4.47
CA HIS A 292 7.34 -18.77 5.82
C HIS A 292 8.26 -20.01 5.84
N LEU A 293 8.12 -20.92 4.88
CA LEU A 293 9.00 -22.11 4.78
C LEU A 293 10.45 -21.73 4.48
N LEU A 294 10.66 -20.79 3.56
CA LEU A 294 12.01 -20.33 3.18
C LEU A 294 12.66 -19.50 4.28
N GLY A 295 11.89 -18.72 5.03
CA GLY A 295 12.34 -17.88 6.13
C GLY A 295 12.36 -18.57 7.48
N TYR A 296 12.06 -19.89 7.55
CA TYR A 296 12.06 -20.62 8.81
C TYR A 296 13.46 -20.70 9.42
N GLU A 297 13.58 -20.47 10.74
CA GLU A 297 14.88 -20.35 11.43
C GLU A 297 15.24 -21.58 12.24
N GLY A 298 14.33 -22.52 12.44
CA GLY A 298 14.53 -23.72 13.27
C GLY A 298 15.53 -24.72 12.66
N PRO A 299 15.82 -25.81 13.40
CA PRO A 299 16.73 -26.86 12.94
C PRO A 299 16.36 -27.43 11.57
N GLY A 300 17.35 -27.67 10.71
CA GLY A 300 17.14 -28.19 9.35
C GLY A 300 16.71 -27.14 8.32
N SER A 301 16.52 -25.87 8.71
CA SER A 301 16.20 -24.78 7.80
C SER A 301 17.40 -24.31 6.99
N LEU A 302 17.12 -23.56 5.92
CA LEU A 302 18.14 -22.86 5.14
C LEU A 302 18.98 -21.93 6.04
N PHE A 303 18.29 -21.11 6.87
CA PHE A 303 18.95 -20.19 7.78
C PHE A 303 19.87 -20.92 8.78
N SER A 304 19.38 -21.96 9.47
CA SER A 304 20.18 -22.69 10.45
C SER A 304 21.41 -23.34 9.82
N SER A 305 21.29 -23.84 8.60
CA SER A 305 22.39 -24.45 7.84
C SER A 305 23.45 -23.43 7.43
N LEU A 306 23.06 -22.26 6.96
CA LEU A 306 24.00 -21.19 6.58
C LEU A 306 24.63 -20.52 7.81
N ARG A 307 23.87 -20.38 8.89
CA ARG A 307 24.35 -19.83 10.17
C ARG A 307 25.39 -20.74 10.82
N SER A 308 25.19 -22.07 10.82
CA SER A 308 26.16 -23.03 11.36
C SER A 308 27.51 -23.00 10.63
N LYS A 309 27.52 -22.58 9.35
CA LYS A 309 28.75 -22.34 8.57
C LYS A 309 29.39 -20.96 8.85
N GLY A 310 28.74 -20.12 9.66
CA GLY A 310 29.20 -18.77 9.95
C GLY A 310 29.07 -17.80 8.76
N TRP A 311 28.17 -18.07 7.79
CA TRP A 311 28.07 -17.27 6.57
C TRP A 311 26.99 -16.19 6.63
N VAL A 312 25.96 -16.35 7.47
CA VAL A 312 24.82 -15.42 7.55
C VAL A 312 24.49 -15.04 8.98
N ASN A 313 24.05 -13.79 9.16
CA ASN A 313 23.53 -13.26 10.42
C ASN A 313 22.00 -13.34 10.49
N SER A 314 21.31 -13.08 9.36
CA SER A 314 19.86 -13.17 9.26
C SER A 314 19.43 -13.53 7.85
N LEU A 315 18.23 -14.09 7.74
CA LEU A 315 17.56 -14.40 6.49
C LEU A 315 16.07 -14.09 6.64
N SER A 316 15.48 -13.43 5.65
CA SER A 316 14.04 -13.25 5.55
C SER A 316 13.59 -13.51 4.11
N ALA A 317 12.36 -14.01 3.95
CA ALA A 317 11.79 -14.29 2.64
C ALA A 317 10.37 -13.70 2.52
N GLY A 318 9.91 -13.46 1.30
CA GLY A 318 8.55 -13.02 0.97
C GLY A 318 8.35 -11.51 0.83
N GLY A 319 9.35 -10.70 1.20
CA GLY A 319 9.33 -9.25 0.98
C GLY A 319 9.26 -8.89 -0.51
N GLY A 320 9.44 -7.61 -0.80
CA GLY A 320 9.42 -7.07 -2.16
C GLY A 320 8.10 -6.37 -2.50
N ILE A 321 8.06 -5.81 -3.70
CA ILE A 321 6.96 -4.96 -4.15
C ILE A 321 5.87 -5.83 -4.78
N SER A 322 4.62 -5.43 -4.58
CA SER A 322 3.46 -6.02 -5.24
C SER A 322 2.78 -4.97 -6.11
N GLY A 323 2.21 -5.41 -7.20
CA GLY A 323 1.36 -4.62 -8.07
C GLY A 323 0.24 -5.48 -8.66
N SER A 324 -0.68 -4.85 -9.36
CA SER A 324 -1.84 -5.53 -9.95
C SER A 324 -1.47 -6.61 -10.96
N ASN A 325 -0.26 -6.58 -11.54
CA ASN A 325 0.19 -7.55 -12.55
C ASN A 325 1.46 -8.32 -12.16
N PHE A 326 2.05 -8.08 -10.97
CA PHE A 326 3.28 -8.75 -10.54
C PHE A 326 3.42 -8.82 -9.02
N LYS A 327 4.34 -9.67 -8.58
CA LYS A 327 4.91 -9.70 -7.23
C LYS A 327 6.40 -9.95 -7.33
N ASP A 328 7.21 -9.12 -6.69
CA ASP A 328 8.60 -9.47 -6.39
C ASP A 328 8.64 -10.30 -5.13
N PHE A 329 9.26 -11.47 -5.22
CA PHE A 329 9.52 -12.31 -4.07
C PHE A 329 11.00 -12.17 -3.71
N ASN A 330 11.29 -11.49 -2.62
CA ASN A 330 12.65 -11.24 -2.18
C ASN A 330 13.08 -12.23 -1.11
N ILE A 331 14.29 -12.78 -1.26
CA ILE A 331 15.03 -13.44 -0.19
C ILE A 331 16.19 -12.51 0.20
N ASN A 332 16.10 -11.93 1.40
CA ASN A 332 17.08 -10.99 1.93
C ASN A 332 17.99 -11.72 2.93
N ILE A 333 19.27 -11.63 2.71
CA ILE A 333 20.28 -12.30 3.51
C ILE A 333 21.31 -11.28 3.98
N GLN A 334 21.49 -11.15 5.29
CA GLN A 334 22.60 -10.41 5.87
C GLN A 334 23.79 -11.34 6.02
N LEU A 335 24.82 -11.11 5.22
CA LEU A 335 26.03 -11.92 5.23
C LEU A 335 26.97 -11.50 6.37
N THR A 336 27.78 -12.44 6.85
CA THR A 336 28.94 -12.15 7.68
C THR A 336 30.15 -11.77 6.82
N GLU A 337 31.25 -11.35 7.44
CA GLU A 337 32.55 -11.16 6.74
C GLU A 337 33.00 -12.43 6.00
N SER A 338 32.85 -13.60 6.60
CA SER A 338 33.11 -14.88 5.94
C SER A 338 32.14 -15.15 4.80
N GLY A 339 30.86 -14.86 5.01
CA GLY A 339 29.78 -15.08 4.02
C GLY A 339 29.93 -14.25 2.76
N ARG A 340 30.46 -13.01 2.86
CA ARG A 340 30.68 -12.16 1.67
C ARG A 340 31.64 -12.77 0.65
N HIS A 341 32.53 -13.62 1.09
CA HIS A 341 33.45 -14.37 0.21
C HIS A 341 32.87 -15.69 -0.30
N ARG A 342 31.62 -16.01 0.09
CA ARG A 342 30.92 -17.26 -0.21
C ARG A 342 29.53 -17.04 -0.87
N VAL A 343 29.35 -15.88 -1.50
CA VAL A 343 28.03 -15.47 -2.03
C VAL A 343 27.49 -16.51 -3.01
N GLU A 344 28.31 -17.04 -3.91
CA GLU A 344 27.89 -18.06 -4.87
C GLU A 344 27.40 -19.35 -4.17
N GLN A 345 28.12 -19.78 -3.13
CA GLN A 345 27.70 -20.93 -2.34
C GLN A 345 26.40 -20.66 -1.59
N VAL A 346 26.23 -19.44 -1.03
CA VAL A 346 24.95 -19.05 -0.39
C VAL A 346 23.79 -19.11 -1.38
N VAL A 347 23.98 -18.59 -2.60
CA VAL A 347 22.97 -18.67 -3.66
C VAL A 347 22.66 -20.13 -4.04
N GLN A 348 23.67 -20.97 -4.18
CA GLN A 348 23.50 -22.41 -4.44
C GLN A 348 22.69 -23.10 -3.33
N TRP A 349 22.93 -22.75 -2.05
CA TRP A 349 22.15 -23.26 -0.92
C TRP A 349 20.68 -22.82 -0.97
N VAL A 350 20.40 -21.55 -1.34
CA VAL A 350 19.05 -21.07 -1.51
C VAL A 350 18.29 -21.88 -2.55
N PHE A 351 18.85 -22.04 -3.75
CA PHE A 351 18.19 -22.81 -4.81
C PHE A 351 18.13 -24.32 -4.52
N ALA A 352 19.13 -24.87 -3.83
CA ALA A 352 19.07 -26.27 -3.38
C ALA A 352 17.94 -26.48 -2.37
N TYR A 353 17.70 -25.51 -1.47
CA TYR A 353 16.62 -25.57 -0.49
C TYR A 353 15.24 -25.41 -1.15
N ILE A 354 15.11 -24.52 -2.14
CA ILE A 354 13.87 -24.40 -2.95
C ILE A 354 13.56 -25.72 -3.64
N ARG A 355 14.54 -26.31 -4.33
CA ARG A 355 14.38 -27.64 -4.99
C ARG A 355 14.07 -28.76 -4.00
N LYS A 356 14.59 -28.68 -2.78
CA LYS A 356 14.23 -29.64 -1.73
C LYS A 356 12.76 -29.51 -1.35
N ILE A 357 12.24 -28.30 -1.15
CA ILE A 357 10.81 -28.07 -0.85
C ILE A 357 9.94 -28.57 -2.02
N GLU A 358 10.36 -28.33 -3.26
CA GLU A 358 9.65 -28.80 -4.46
C GLU A 358 9.61 -30.35 -4.54
N ALA A 359 10.77 -31.01 -4.30
CA ALA A 359 10.90 -32.46 -4.39
C ALA A 359 10.20 -33.20 -3.24
N ASP A 360 10.33 -32.71 -2.02
CA ASP A 360 9.68 -33.30 -0.83
C ASP A 360 8.18 -33.06 -0.82
N GLY A 361 7.71 -32.00 -1.53
CA GLY A 361 6.36 -31.49 -1.45
C GLY A 361 6.11 -30.70 -0.17
N ILE A 362 4.92 -30.12 -0.07
CA ILE A 362 4.50 -29.36 1.12
C ILE A 362 3.43 -30.18 1.85
N GLU A 363 3.74 -30.55 3.09
CA GLU A 363 2.82 -31.29 3.96
C GLU A 363 1.73 -30.34 4.51
N ASP A 364 0.46 -30.76 4.41
CA ASP A 364 -0.71 -29.98 4.82
C ASP A 364 -0.68 -29.56 6.31
N TRP A 365 -0.07 -30.37 7.16
CA TRP A 365 0.00 -30.03 8.58
C TRP A 365 0.82 -28.75 8.85
N ARG A 366 1.85 -28.47 8.06
CA ARG A 366 2.66 -27.24 8.17
C ARG A 366 1.84 -26.00 7.84
N TYR A 367 1.02 -26.09 6.78
CA TYR A 367 0.10 -25.02 6.44
C TYR A 367 -0.97 -24.84 7.53
N LYS A 368 -1.52 -25.93 8.05
CA LYS A 368 -2.51 -25.92 9.13
C LYS A 368 -1.96 -25.28 10.42
N GLU A 369 -0.72 -25.57 10.78
CA GLU A 369 -0.04 -24.94 11.92
C GLU A 369 0.06 -23.42 11.73
N ARG A 370 0.53 -22.99 10.55
CA ARG A 370 0.61 -21.56 10.21
C ARG A 370 -0.76 -20.89 10.21
N ARG A 371 -1.76 -21.56 9.66
CA ARG A 371 -3.16 -21.10 9.66
C ARG A 371 -3.64 -20.85 11.08
N ILE A 372 -3.47 -21.82 11.99
CA ILE A 372 -3.90 -21.69 13.40
C ILE A 372 -3.23 -20.47 14.03
N THR A 373 -1.92 -20.29 13.85
CA THR A 373 -1.19 -19.13 14.39
C THR A 373 -1.74 -17.82 13.85
N THR A 374 -2.05 -17.76 12.54
CA THR A 374 -2.59 -16.58 11.87
C THR A 374 -4.02 -16.27 12.35
N GLU A 375 -4.87 -17.29 12.49
CA GLU A 375 -6.22 -17.17 13.07
C GLU A 375 -6.18 -16.67 14.53
N MET A 376 -5.25 -17.17 15.35
CA MET A 376 -5.05 -16.69 16.72
C MET A 376 -4.63 -15.22 16.73
N SER A 377 -3.75 -14.81 15.83
CA SER A 377 -3.35 -13.41 15.69
C SER A 377 -4.54 -12.51 15.35
N PHE A 378 -5.48 -12.97 14.52
CA PHE A 378 -6.72 -12.24 14.23
C PHE A 378 -7.68 -12.20 15.43
N LEU A 379 -7.87 -13.32 16.11
CA LEU A 379 -8.83 -13.43 17.20
C LEU A 379 -8.42 -12.61 18.43
N TYR A 380 -7.13 -12.53 18.71
CA TYR A 380 -6.57 -11.92 19.92
C TYR A 380 -5.80 -10.63 19.65
N GLN A 381 -5.99 -10.02 18.45
CA GLN A 381 -5.38 -8.74 18.17
C GLN A 381 -5.90 -7.64 19.10
N GLU A 382 -5.03 -6.75 19.52
CA GLU A 382 -5.42 -5.55 20.25
C GLU A 382 -6.23 -4.60 19.35
N PRO A 383 -7.15 -3.80 19.92
CA PRO A 383 -7.91 -2.83 19.17
C PRO A 383 -6.99 -1.80 18.49
N THR A 384 -6.97 -1.80 17.17
CA THR A 384 -6.23 -0.80 16.37
C THR A 384 -6.82 0.60 16.59
N PRO A 385 -6.00 1.65 16.80
CA PRO A 385 -6.46 3.03 16.85
C PRO A 385 -7.27 3.42 15.61
N VAL A 386 -8.31 4.26 15.77
CA VAL A 386 -9.27 4.54 14.68
C VAL A 386 -8.61 5.14 13.43
N GLY A 387 -7.55 5.96 13.58
CA GLY A 387 -6.81 6.54 12.45
C GLY A 387 -6.07 5.48 11.63
N GLU A 388 -5.36 4.57 12.30
CA GLU A 388 -4.65 3.47 11.66
C GLU A 388 -5.63 2.47 11.03
N LEU A 389 -6.72 2.16 11.74
CA LEU A 389 -7.77 1.29 11.23
C LEU A 389 -8.39 1.85 9.95
N ALA A 390 -8.75 3.13 9.92
CA ALA A 390 -9.32 3.76 8.74
C ALA A 390 -8.35 3.74 7.56
N ASN A 391 -7.06 4.03 7.79
CA ASN A 391 -6.01 3.98 6.77
C ASN A 391 -5.86 2.58 6.18
N GLN A 392 -5.75 1.54 7.02
CA GLN A 392 -5.63 0.16 6.59
C GLN A 392 -6.85 -0.31 5.80
N LEU A 393 -8.07 -0.06 6.32
CA LEU A 393 -9.30 -0.55 5.69
C LEU A 393 -9.59 0.12 4.35
N ALA A 394 -9.20 1.38 4.15
CA ALA A 394 -9.38 2.07 2.87
C ALA A 394 -8.57 1.39 1.74
N VAL A 395 -7.37 0.88 2.05
CA VAL A 395 -6.55 0.12 1.10
C VAL A 395 -7.06 -1.31 0.95
N ASN A 396 -7.38 -1.97 2.06
CA ASN A 396 -7.92 -3.34 2.05
C ASN A 396 -9.19 -3.46 1.19
N ALA A 397 -10.01 -2.41 1.14
CA ALA A 397 -11.21 -2.35 0.31
C ALA A 397 -10.94 -2.41 -1.22
N PHE A 398 -9.67 -2.29 -1.66
CA PHE A 398 -9.27 -2.55 -3.04
C PHE A 398 -8.79 -3.99 -3.26
N HIS A 399 -8.23 -4.63 -2.25
CA HIS A 399 -7.60 -5.93 -2.37
C HIS A 399 -8.53 -7.10 -1.99
N TYR A 400 -9.50 -6.83 -1.11
CA TYR A 400 -10.36 -7.88 -0.55
C TYR A 400 -11.83 -7.68 -0.92
N LYS A 401 -12.59 -8.76 -0.88
CA LYS A 401 -14.05 -8.68 -0.93
C LYS A 401 -14.57 -7.92 0.30
N PRO A 402 -15.75 -7.29 0.20
CA PRO A 402 -16.32 -6.53 1.32
C PRO A 402 -16.41 -7.30 2.64
N GLU A 403 -16.79 -8.58 2.61
CA GLU A 403 -16.85 -9.43 3.79
C GLU A 403 -15.47 -9.69 4.44
N ASP A 404 -14.40 -9.65 3.66
CA ASP A 404 -13.04 -9.95 4.08
C ASP A 404 -12.20 -8.70 4.38
N THR A 405 -12.77 -7.51 4.34
CA THR A 405 -12.00 -6.24 4.47
C THR A 405 -11.14 -6.20 5.75
N LEU A 406 -11.60 -6.82 6.85
CA LEU A 406 -10.83 -6.97 8.10
C LEU A 406 -9.99 -8.24 8.13
N TYR A 407 -10.52 -9.32 7.55
CA TYR A 407 -9.98 -10.67 7.72
C TYR A 407 -9.04 -11.07 6.58
N GLY A 408 -9.08 -10.37 5.45
CA GLY A 408 -8.33 -10.75 4.25
C GLY A 408 -6.82 -10.95 4.48
N ASP A 409 -6.21 -10.15 5.38
CA ASP A 409 -4.79 -10.31 5.75
C ASP A 409 -4.52 -11.61 6.54
N TYR A 410 -5.52 -12.20 7.16
CA TYR A 410 -5.42 -13.39 8.02
C TYR A 410 -6.03 -14.65 7.39
N ARG A 411 -6.75 -14.52 6.27
CA ARG A 411 -7.50 -15.60 5.66
C ARG A 411 -6.57 -16.66 5.08
N MET A 412 -6.76 -17.93 5.47
CA MET A 412 -6.01 -19.10 5.03
C MET A 412 -6.95 -20.31 4.86
N ASP A 413 -7.66 -20.39 3.73
CA ASP A 413 -8.72 -21.39 3.48
C ASP A 413 -8.20 -22.81 3.21
N GLY A 414 -6.92 -22.95 2.87
CA GLY A 414 -6.25 -24.21 2.53
C GLY A 414 -5.12 -23.99 1.56
N LEU A 415 -4.13 -24.87 1.54
CA LEU A 415 -3.00 -24.76 0.63
C LEU A 415 -3.45 -25.04 -0.83
N ASN A 416 -3.13 -24.10 -1.71
CA ASN A 416 -3.30 -24.32 -3.15
C ASN A 416 -2.05 -25.03 -3.70
N HIS A 417 -2.04 -26.37 -3.65
CA HIS A 417 -0.90 -27.20 -4.06
C HIS A 417 -0.44 -26.93 -5.50
N SER A 418 -1.38 -26.76 -6.43
CA SER A 418 -1.03 -26.50 -7.84
C SER A 418 -0.36 -25.13 -8.01
N TYR A 419 -0.81 -24.12 -7.29
CA TYR A 419 -0.20 -22.80 -7.30
C TYR A 419 1.14 -22.79 -6.56
N ALA A 420 1.25 -23.54 -5.46
CA ALA A 420 2.51 -23.70 -4.72
C ALA A 420 3.59 -24.36 -5.60
N ALA A 421 3.26 -25.44 -6.31
CA ALA A 421 4.17 -26.10 -7.24
C ALA A 421 4.66 -25.15 -8.35
N LYS A 422 3.76 -24.37 -8.95
CA LYS A 422 4.13 -23.35 -9.96
C LYS A 422 5.01 -22.23 -9.40
N THR A 423 4.82 -21.87 -8.13
CA THR A 423 5.58 -20.80 -7.49
C THR A 423 7.00 -21.23 -7.14
N LEU A 424 7.23 -22.54 -6.90
CA LEU A 424 8.55 -23.10 -6.58
C LEU A 424 9.42 -23.37 -7.82
N GLN A 425 8.83 -23.56 -9.00
CA GLN A 425 9.50 -23.68 -10.31
C GLN A 425 10.04 -22.35 -10.83
#